data_c256a11536451f031e0f32081c243c68
#
_entry.id   c256a11536451f031e0f32081c243c68
#
_cell.length_a   1.000
_cell.length_b   1.000
_cell.length_c   1.000
_cell.angle_alpha   90.00
_cell.angle_beta   90.00
_cell.angle_gamma   90.00
#
_symmetry.space_group_name_H-M   'P 1'
#
loop_
_entity.id
_entity.type
_entity.pdbx_description
1 polymer ?
#
loop_
_entity_poly.entity_id
_entity_poly.type
_entity_poly.pdbx_seq_one_letter_code
_entity_poly.pdbx_strand_id
1 'polypeptide(L)'
;NLHLKYKTLLEKYEVNTPLRLAHFFSQIEHESGLKPISENLNYSAEGLLKIFKKYFPTLQFAKLYARNPQKIANKVYCNRMGNGTEQSGDGWKYRGRGFIQITGKFNYMKLSSDTGINFLSNPDLLLLEENSILSALWFWKENKLNTLADKDDLISITRKINGGLNGLQHRQILLEKYKSIF
;
A
#
# COMPACT_ATOMS: atom_id res chain seq x y z
N ASN A 1 -4.93 -8.47 18.64
CA ASN A 1 -3.71 -9.07 18.09
C ASN A 1 -4.02 -9.69 16.73
N LEU A 2 -3.52 -9.09 15.66
CA LEU A 2 -3.76 -9.51 14.26
C LEU A 2 -3.23 -10.91 13.97
N HIS A 3 -2.10 -11.29 14.57
CA HIS A 3 -1.50 -12.60 14.35
C HIS A 3 -2.44 -13.73 14.79
N LEU A 4 -3.01 -13.62 15.98
CA LEU A 4 -3.94 -14.64 16.48
C LEU A 4 -5.27 -14.62 15.71
N LYS A 5 -5.80 -13.42 15.47
CA LYS A 5 -7.09 -13.24 14.77
C LYS A 5 -7.07 -13.81 13.35
N TYR A 6 -5.97 -13.65 12.62
CA TYR A 6 -5.86 -14.04 11.22
C TYR A 6 -4.88 -15.19 10.98
N LYS A 7 -4.66 -16.02 11.99
CA LYS A 7 -3.70 -17.15 11.92
C LYS A 7 -3.93 -18.04 10.71
N THR A 8 -5.18 -18.44 10.47
CA THR A 8 -5.53 -19.32 9.34
C THR A 8 -5.19 -18.68 8.00
N LEU A 9 -5.43 -17.36 7.87
CA LEU A 9 -5.13 -16.64 6.66
C LEU A 9 -3.61 -16.50 6.44
N LEU A 10 -2.87 -16.22 7.52
CA LEU A 10 -1.41 -16.16 7.48
C LEU A 10 -0.82 -17.51 7.04
N GLU A 11 -1.33 -18.61 7.58
CA GLU A 11 -0.92 -19.98 7.20
C GLU A 11 -1.21 -20.27 5.72
N LYS A 12 -2.38 -19.86 5.23
CA LYS A 12 -2.76 -20.02 3.82
C LYS A 12 -1.77 -19.35 2.87
N TYR A 13 -1.23 -18.20 3.26
CA TYR A 13 -0.23 -17.47 2.48
C TYR A 13 1.21 -17.83 2.88
N GLU A 14 1.38 -18.87 3.70
CA GLU A 14 2.68 -19.37 4.14
C GLU A 14 3.52 -18.35 4.91
N VAL A 15 2.88 -17.34 5.50
CA VAL A 15 3.50 -16.41 6.45
C VAL A 15 3.35 -17.01 7.85
N ASN A 16 4.10 -18.09 8.10
CA ASN A 16 3.87 -18.97 9.23
C ASN A 16 5.16 -19.40 9.97
N THR A 17 6.28 -18.78 9.67
CA THR A 17 7.52 -18.96 10.44
C THR A 17 7.81 -17.70 11.24
N PRO A 18 8.57 -17.78 12.34
CA PRO A 18 8.95 -16.58 13.10
C PRO A 18 9.55 -15.47 12.25
N LEU A 19 10.45 -15.83 11.34
CA LEU A 19 11.15 -14.86 10.49
C LEU A 19 10.21 -14.21 9.45
N ARG A 20 9.36 -15.02 8.80
CA ARG A 20 8.34 -14.50 7.85
C ARG A 20 7.33 -13.60 8.53
N LEU A 21 6.86 -13.99 9.71
CA LEU A 21 5.92 -13.17 10.51
C LEU A 21 6.56 -11.86 10.92
N ALA A 22 7.81 -11.89 11.40
CA ALA A 22 8.51 -10.68 11.81
C ALA A 22 8.68 -9.70 10.65
N HIS A 23 9.10 -10.17 9.48
CA HIS A 23 9.24 -9.33 8.30
C HIS A 23 7.89 -8.79 7.81
N PHE A 24 6.87 -9.62 7.74
CA PHE A 24 5.53 -9.20 7.30
C PHE A 24 4.98 -8.09 8.19
N PHE A 25 4.93 -8.32 9.50
CA PHE A 25 4.35 -7.35 10.43
C PHE A 25 5.17 -6.08 10.54
N SER A 26 6.49 -6.15 10.47
CA SER A 26 7.33 -4.94 10.48
C SER A 26 7.03 -4.02 9.30
N GLN A 27 6.81 -4.59 8.12
CA GLN A 27 6.51 -3.82 6.93
C GLN A 27 5.12 -3.18 6.98
N ILE A 28 4.09 -3.95 7.31
CA ILE A 28 2.72 -3.40 7.36
C ILE A 28 2.53 -2.42 8.51
N GLU A 29 3.22 -2.58 9.63
CA GLU A 29 3.18 -1.59 10.70
C GLU A 29 3.86 -0.29 10.27
N HIS A 30 4.98 -0.37 9.58
CA HIS A 30 5.62 0.83 9.02
C HIS A 30 4.71 1.55 8.02
N GLU A 31 4.08 0.80 7.11
CA GLU A 31 3.28 1.39 6.03
C GLU A 31 1.98 2.05 6.53
N SER A 32 1.32 1.49 7.53
CA SER A 32 -0.04 1.93 7.92
C SER A 32 -0.31 1.98 9.42
N GLY A 33 0.66 1.62 10.25
CA GLY A 33 0.43 1.49 11.69
C GLY A 33 -0.56 0.38 12.04
N LEU A 34 -0.66 -0.65 11.18
CA LEU A 34 -1.63 -1.75 11.32
C LEU A 34 -3.09 -1.27 11.30
N LYS A 35 -3.36 -0.20 10.55
CA LYS A 35 -4.72 0.33 10.38
C LYS A 35 -5.11 0.30 8.90
N PRO A 36 -6.37 -0.07 8.60
CA PRO A 36 -6.85 0.05 7.22
C PRO A 36 -7.04 1.53 6.91
N ILE A 37 -6.10 2.10 6.16
CA ILE A 37 -6.11 3.53 5.84
C ILE A 37 -6.34 3.77 4.36
N SER A 38 -6.93 4.92 4.06
CA SER A 38 -7.00 5.48 2.72
C SER A 38 -5.94 6.55 2.57
N GLU A 39 -5.32 6.62 1.39
CA GLU A 39 -4.26 7.59 1.10
C GLU A 39 -4.72 9.02 1.38
N ASN A 40 -3.89 9.79 2.09
CA ASN A 40 -4.15 11.21 2.33
C ASN A 40 -3.64 12.05 1.17
N LEU A 41 -4.56 12.58 0.38
CA LEU A 41 -4.28 13.42 -0.78
C LEU A 41 -4.62 14.90 -0.54
N ASN A 42 -4.76 15.29 0.71
CA ASN A 42 -5.01 16.69 1.07
C ASN A 42 -3.71 17.48 1.13
N TYR A 43 -3.34 18.09 0.00
CA TYR A 43 -2.11 18.87 -0.13
C TYR A 43 -2.40 20.35 -0.37
N SER A 44 -1.54 21.21 0.21
CA SER A 44 -1.45 22.63 -0.17
C SER A 44 -0.82 22.76 -1.56
N ALA A 45 -0.93 23.96 -2.15
CA ALA A 45 -0.27 24.22 -3.43
C ALA A 45 1.25 24.05 -3.33
N GLU A 46 1.85 24.49 -2.24
CA GLU A 46 3.29 24.32 -1.95
C GLU A 46 3.66 22.84 -1.81
N GLY A 47 2.81 22.09 -1.13
CA GLY A 47 2.99 20.63 -0.97
C GLY A 47 2.95 19.90 -2.30
N LEU A 48 2.01 20.23 -3.18
CA LEU A 48 1.91 19.66 -4.53
C LEU A 48 3.16 19.96 -5.37
N LEU A 49 3.63 21.20 -5.33
CA LEU A 49 4.83 21.62 -6.04
C LEU A 49 6.07 20.86 -5.56
N LYS A 50 6.14 20.57 -4.26
CA LYS A 50 7.28 19.87 -3.64
C LYS A 50 7.23 18.36 -3.90
N ILE A 51 6.07 17.74 -3.67
CA ILE A 51 5.93 16.27 -3.66
C ILE A 51 5.63 15.73 -5.06
N PHE A 52 4.80 16.43 -5.82
CA PHE A 52 4.35 16.00 -7.15
C PHE A 52 4.79 16.96 -8.24
N LYS A 53 6.02 17.45 -8.18
CA LYS A 53 6.55 18.46 -9.10
C LYS A 53 6.34 18.13 -10.58
N LYS A 54 6.42 16.84 -10.92
CA LYS A 54 6.19 16.37 -12.30
C LYS A 54 4.80 16.74 -12.82
N TYR A 55 3.81 16.73 -11.95
CA TYR A 55 2.40 16.98 -12.31
C TYR A 55 1.97 18.41 -12.01
N PHE A 56 2.70 19.10 -11.13
CA PHE A 56 2.41 20.48 -10.71
C PHE A 56 3.69 21.30 -10.83
N PRO A 57 4.08 21.69 -12.07
CA PRO A 57 5.37 22.32 -12.33
C PRO A 57 5.48 23.75 -11.80
N THR A 58 4.35 24.42 -11.55
CA THR A 58 4.30 25.79 -11.03
C THR A 58 3.34 25.90 -9.84
N LEU A 59 3.61 26.86 -8.95
CA LEU A 59 2.73 27.14 -7.83
C LEU A 59 1.34 27.59 -8.30
N GLN A 60 1.29 28.41 -9.35
CA GLN A 60 0.04 28.90 -9.93
C GLN A 60 -0.84 27.73 -10.42
N PHE A 61 -0.27 26.78 -11.11
CA PHE A 61 -0.99 25.58 -11.56
C PHE A 61 -1.44 24.73 -10.37
N ALA A 62 -0.56 24.54 -9.38
CA ALA A 62 -0.87 23.77 -8.18
C ALA A 62 -2.05 24.34 -7.39
N LYS A 63 -2.21 25.68 -7.37
CA LYS A 63 -3.34 26.32 -6.70
C LYS A 63 -4.69 25.91 -7.24
N LEU A 64 -4.78 25.48 -8.49
CA LEU A 64 -6.03 24.99 -9.10
C LEU A 64 -6.49 23.66 -8.51
N TYR A 65 -5.57 22.90 -7.88
CA TYR A 65 -5.81 21.57 -7.33
C TYR A 65 -5.72 21.53 -5.80
N ALA A 66 -5.12 22.56 -5.20
CA ALA A 66 -4.83 22.59 -3.78
C ALA A 66 -6.07 22.28 -2.91
N ARG A 67 -5.87 21.47 -1.90
CA ARG A 67 -6.91 21.07 -0.93
C ARG A 67 -8.12 20.36 -1.57
N ASN A 68 -7.96 19.81 -2.76
CA ASN A 68 -8.97 19.01 -3.43
C ASN A 68 -8.42 17.60 -3.68
N PRO A 69 -8.54 16.67 -2.71
CA PRO A 69 -7.97 15.31 -2.81
C PRO A 69 -8.42 14.55 -4.06
N GLN A 70 -9.70 14.69 -4.45
CA GLN A 70 -10.23 13.98 -5.62
C GLN A 70 -9.56 14.46 -6.91
N LYS A 71 -9.47 15.78 -7.11
CA LYS A 71 -8.79 16.36 -8.27
C LYS A 71 -7.31 15.99 -8.31
N ILE A 72 -6.66 16.03 -7.15
CA ILE A 72 -5.23 15.69 -7.02
C ILE A 72 -5.00 14.23 -7.43
N ALA A 73 -5.79 13.30 -6.89
CA ALA A 73 -5.67 11.88 -7.23
C ALA A 73 -5.88 11.64 -8.72
N ASN A 74 -6.92 12.23 -9.30
CA ASN A 74 -7.24 12.07 -10.71
C ASN A 74 -6.14 12.62 -11.61
N LYS A 75 -5.43 13.67 -11.19
CA LYS A 75 -4.30 14.23 -11.93
C LYS A 75 -3.05 13.37 -11.79
N VAL A 76 -2.68 13.02 -10.57
CA VAL A 76 -1.42 12.32 -10.28
C VAL A 76 -1.43 10.90 -10.84
N TYR A 77 -2.57 10.23 -10.78
CA TYR A 77 -2.68 8.81 -11.14
C TYR A 77 -3.32 8.55 -12.50
N CYS A 78 -3.68 9.59 -13.27
CA CYS A 78 -4.27 9.37 -14.59
C CYS A 78 -3.28 8.67 -15.54
N ASN A 79 -3.83 7.84 -16.41
CA ASN A 79 -3.08 7.13 -17.46
C ASN A 79 -1.94 6.26 -16.92
N ARG A 80 -2.05 5.83 -15.67
CA ARG A 80 -1.06 4.99 -15.00
C ARG A 80 -1.77 3.81 -14.31
N MET A 81 -1.06 2.69 -14.16
CA MET A 81 -1.55 1.53 -13.42
C MET A 81 -2.95 1.06 -13.86
N GLY A 82 -3.24 1.17 -15.15
CA GLY A 82 -4.55 0.80 -15.71
C GLY A 82 -5.64 1.85 -15.53
N ASN A 83 -5.37 2.97 -14.88
CA ASN A 83 -6.33 4.08 -14.77
C ASN A 83 -6.53 4.74 -16.13
N GLY A 84 -7.75 5.23 -16.37
CA GLY A 84 -8.05 6.06 -17.53
C GLY A 84 -7.55 7.50 -17.39
N THR A 85 -8.12 8.37 -18.21
CA THR A 85 -7.79 9.81 -18.22
C THR A 85 -8.10 10.48 -16.87
N GLU A 86 -7.63 11.72 -16.71
CA GLU A 86 -7.96 12.52 -15.52
C GLU A 86 -9.47 12.63 -15.33
N GLN A 87 -10.23 12.77 -16.42
CA GLN A 87 -11.68 12.90 -16.42
C GLN A 87 -12.41 11.59 -16.08
N SER A 88 -11.74 10.44 -16.23
CA SER A 88 -12.35 9.14 -15.89
C SER A 88 -12.70 9.00 -14.42
N GLY A 89 -11.99 9.71 -13.55
CA GLY A 89 -12.12 9.58 -12.10
C GLY A 89 -11.43 8.36 -11.51
N ASP A 90 -10.72 7.58 -12.32
CA ASP A 90 -10.06 6.34 -11.87
C ASP A 90 -8.98 6.60 -10.83
N GLY A 91 -8.25 7.70 -10.94
CA GLY A 91 -7.19 8.04 -9.99
C GLY A 91 -7.71 8.13 -8.56
N TRP A 92 -8.84 8.80 -8.38
CA TRP A 92 -9.51 8.89 -7.08
C TRP A 92 -10.18 7.57 -6.67
N LYS A 93 -10.89 6.94 -7.59
CA LYS A 93 -11.61 5.69 -7.32
C LYS A 93 -10.67 4.59 -6.84
N TYR A 94 -9.47 4.50 -7.44
CA TYR A 94 -8.49 3.46 -7.15
C TYR A 94 -7.25 4.01 -6.42
N ARG A 95 -7.46 5.01 -5.54
CA ARG A 95 -6.40 5.53 -4.68
C ARG A 95 -5.95 4.49 -3.67
N GLY A 96 -4.80 4.71 -3.05
CA GLY A 96 -4.22 3.79 -2.08
C GLY A 96 -5.15 3.49 -0.92
N ARG A 97 -5.37 2.20 -0.61
CA ARG A 97 -6.17 1.73 0.52
C ARG A 97 -5.57 0.47 1.13
N GLY A 98 -5.83 0.30 2.42
CA GLY A 98 -5.47 -0.88 3.18
C GLY A 98 -4.10 -0.82 3.82
N PHE A 99 -3.68 -1.93 4.42
CA PHE A 99 -2.41 -2.01 5.17
C PHE A 99 -1.18 -1.73 4.33
N ILE A 100 -1.22 -2.05 3.03
CA ILE A 100 -0.07 -1.90 2.14
C ILE A 100 -0.32 -0.91 0.99
N GLN A 101 -1.46 -0.23 1.01
CA GLN A 101 -1.82 0.80 0.04
C GLN A 101 -1.89 0.28 -1.41
N ILE A 102 -2.84 -0.61 -1.67
CA ILE A 102 -3.15 -1.04 -3.04
C ILE A 102 -3.63 0.19 -3.82
N THR A 103 -3.01 0.46 -4.97
CA THR A 103 -3.25 1.66 -5.78
C THR A 103 -3.34 1.30 -7.25
N GLY A 104 -4.29 1.93 -7.97
CA GLY A 104 -4.45 1.79 -9.41
C GLY A 104 -5.44 0.71 -9.82
N LYS A 105 -6.20 0.99 -10.88
CA LYS A 105 -7.27 0.13 -11.37
C LYS A 105 -6.81 -1.30 -11.66
N PHE A 106 -5.64 -1.44 -12.30
CA PHE A 106 -5.08 -2.76 -12.62
C PHE A 106 -4.85 -3.61 -11.38
N ASN A 107 -4.33 -3.01 -10.30
CA ASN A 107 -4.07 -3.73 -9.05
C ASN A 107 -5.36 -4.12 -8.33
N TYR A 108 -6.37 -3.24 -8.33
CA TYR A 108 -7.70 -3.59 -7.80
C TYR A 108 -8.35 -4.72 -8.58
N MET A 109 -8.23 -4.69 -9.92
CA MET A 109 -8.75 -5.74 -10.79
C MET A 109 -8.09 -7.08 -10.52
N LYS A 110 -6.76 -7.10 -10.44
CA LYS A 110 -5.99 -8.33 -10.20
C LYS A 110 -6.28 -8.90 -8.81
N LEU A 111 -6.33 -8.05 -7.78
CA LEU A 111 -6.70 -8.44 -6.44
C LEU A 111 -8.11 -9.05 -6.41
N SER A 112 -9.06 -8.43 -7.11
CA SER A 112 -10.43 -8.95 -7.22
C SER A 112 -10.46 -10.32 -7.87
N SER A 113 -9.75 -10.49 -8.97
CA SER A 113 -9.66 -11.76 -9.70
C SER A 113 -9.05 -12.86 -8.84
N ASP A 114 -7.96 -12.56 -8.14
CA ASP A 114 -7.22 -13.55 -7.36
C ASP A 114 -7.93 -13.94 -6.04
N THR A 115 -8.73 -13.03 -5.47
CA THR A 115 -9.39 -13.26 -4.18
C THR A 115 -10.87 -13.64 -4.29
N GLY A 116 -11.50 -13.35 -5.42
CA GLY A 116 -12.94 -13.52 -5.59
C GLY A 116 -13.80 -12.45 -4.94
N ILE A 117 -13.18 -11.40 -4.37
CA ILE A 117 -13.86 -10.27 -3.74
C ILE A 117 -13.87 -9.09 -4.71
N ASN A 118 -15.02 -8.47 -4.93
CA ASN A 118 -15.17 -7.42 -5.95
C ASN A 118 -14.68 -6.05 -5.47
N PHE A 119 -13.37 -5.91 -5.30
CA PHE A 119 -12.72 -4.63 -4.98
C PHE A 119 -12.78 -3.65 -6.16
N LEU A 120 -12.88 -4.15 -7.38
CA LEU A 120 -12.93 -3.30 -8.58
C LEU A 120 -14.17 -2.42 -8.60
N SER A 121 -15.35 -3.00 -8.29
CA SER A 121 -16.59 -2.24 -8.21
C SER A 121 -16.76 -1.53 -6.87
N ASN A 122 -16.18 -2.04 -5.81
CA ASN A 122 -16.30 -1.50 -4.46
C ASN A 122 -14.92 -1.43 -3.77
N PRO A 123 -14.10 -0.42 -4.14
CA PRO A 123 -12.74 -0.29 -3.60
C PRO A 123 -12.68 -0.11 -2.08
N ASP A 124 -13.71 0.48 -1.46
CA ASP A 124 -13.76 0.71 -0.02
C ASP A 124 -13.82 -0.57 0.80
N LEU A 125 -14.12 -1.72 0.18
CA LEU A 125 -13.98 -3.01 0.85
C LEU A 125 -12.57 -3.26 1.38
N LEU A 126 -11.54 -2.60 0.81
CA LEU A 126 -10.16 -2.66 1.31
C LEU A 126 -9.97 -1.97 2.66
N LEU A 127 -10.93 -1.17 3.10
CA LEU A 127 -10.86 -0.50 4.40
C LEU A 127 -11.40 -1.39 5.55
N LEU A 128 -11.92 -2.57 5.25
CA LEU A 128 -12.22 -3.57 6.26
C LEU A 128 -10.93 -4.27 6.67
N GLU A 129 -10.73 -4.46 7.97
CA GLU A 129 -9.48 -5.04 8.51
C GLU A 129 -9.11 -6.37 7.85
N GLU A 130 -10.09 -7.28 7.72
CA GLU A 130 -9.90 -8.58 7.11
C GLU A 130 -9.44 -8.50 5.65
N ASN A 131 -9.96 -7.53 4.90
CA ASN A 131 -9.57 -7.32 3.51
C ASN A 131 -8.24 -6.57 3.41
N SER A 132 -7.94 -5.71 4.37
CA SER A 132 -6.64 -5.04 4.43
C SER A 132 -5.49 -6.01 4.63
N ILE A 133 -5.63 -6.95 5.58
CA ILE A 133 -4.59 -7.97 5.78
C ILE A 133 -4.53 -8.95 4.60
N LEU A 134 -5.67 -9.31 4.04
CA LEU A 134 -5.73 -10.15 2.84
C LEU A 134 -4.97 -9.51 1.67
N SER A 135 -5.19 -8.23 1.42
CA SER A 135 -4.51 -7.50 0.35
C SER A 135 -3.00 -7.41 0.57
N ALA A 136 -2.57 -7.25 1.81
CA ALA A 136 -1.15 -7.24 2.16
C ALA A 136 -0.51 -8.62 1.94
N LEU A 137 -1.19 -9.70 2.31
CA LEU A 137 -0.73 -11.06 2.07
C LEU A 137 -0.72 -11.42 0.58
N TRP A 138 -1.72 -10.96 -0.17
CA TRP A 138 -1.74 -11.09 -1.62
C TRP A 138 -0.52 -10.42 -2.26
N PHE A 139 -0.23 -9.18 -1.89
CA PHE A 139 0.95 -8.45 -2.36
C PHE A 139 2.25 -9.18 -1.99
N TRP A 140 2.32 -9.67 -0.76
CA TRP A 140 3.47 -10.42 -0.24
C TRP A 140 3.77 -11.65 -1.10
N LYS A 141 2.74 -12.41 -1.42
CA LYS A 141 2.84 -13.62 -2.27
C LYS A 141 3.20 -13.26 -3.71
N GLU A 142 2.53 -12.28 -4.31
CA GLU A 142 2.77 -11.83 -5.68
C GLU A 142 4.23 -11.40 -5.90
N ASN A 143 4.84 -10.79 -4.89
CA ASN A 143 6.22 -10.31 -4.94
C ASN A 143 7.22 -11.31 -4.36
N LYS A 144 6.80 -12.52 -4.01
CA LYS A 144 7.64 -13.61 -3.50
C LYS A 144 8.46 -13.19 -2.27
N LEU A 145 7.86 -12.41 -1.38
CA LEU A 145 8.57 -11.82 -0.25
C LEU A 145 8.92 -12.83 0.84
N ASN A 146 8.23 -13.98 0.91
CA ASN A 146 8.64 -15.05 1.83
C ASN A 146 10.07 -15.52 1.58
N THR A 147 10.47 -15.63 0.31
CA THR A 147 11.84 -16.04 -0.05
C THR A 147 12.88 -15.05 0.48
N LEU A 148 12.59 -13.76 0.39
CA LEU A 148 13.46 -12.71 0.91
C LEU A 148 13.45 -12.68 2.44
N ALA A 149 12.29 -12.91 3.06
CA ALA A 149 12.17 -13.00 4.51
C ALA A 149 12.99 -14.17 5.06
N ASP A 150 12.98 -15.32 4.38
CA ASP A 150 13.76 -16.49 4.78
C ASP A 150 15.28 -16.22 4.78
N LYS A 151 15.72 -15.27 3.96
CA LYS A 151 17.10 -14.80 3.91
C LYS A 151 17.37 -13.63 4.85
N ASP A 152 16.37 -13.22 5.62
CA ASP A 152 16.42 -12.03 6.48
C ASP A 152 16.82 -10.75 5.72
N ASP A 153 16.39 -10.63 4.47
CA ASP A 153 16.77 -9.55 3.55
C ASP A 153 15.79 -8.38 3.60
N LEU A 154 15.90 -7.57 4.66
CA LEU A 154 15.07 -6.39 4.86
C LEU A 154 15.21 -5.38 3.72
N ILE A 155 16.41 -5.20 3.19
CA ILE A 155 16.69 -4.21 2.14
C ILE A 155 15.90 -4.54 0.87
N SER A 156 15.98 -5.79 0.41
CA SER A 156 15.26 -6.21 -0.80
C SER A 156 13.74 -6.16 -0.62
N ILE A 157 13.24 -6.57 0.55
CA ILE A 157 11.81 -6.45 0.87
C ILE A 157 11.37 -5.00 0.84
N THR A 158 12.13 -4.11 1.48
CA THR A 158 11.82 -2.67 1.51
C THR A 158 11.77 -2.09 0.08
N ARG A 159 12.72 -2.46 -0.78
CA ARG A 159 12.72 -2.02 -2.18
C ARG A 159 11.49 -2.49 -2.94
N LYS A 160 11.05 -3.72 -2.72
CA LYS A 160 9.83 -4.26 -3.37
C LYS A 160 8.58 -3.50 -2.95
N ILE A 161 8.46 -3.15 -1.68
CA ILE A 161 7.28 -2.48 -1.13
C ILE A 161 7.31 -0.98 -1.45
N ASN A 162 8.45 -0.32 -1.23
CA ASN A 162 8.57 1.14 -1.31
C ASN A 162 9.06 1.65 -2.66
N GLY A 163 9.75 0.83 -3.44
CA GLY A 163 10.45 1.25 -4.65
C GLY A 163 11.83 1.87 -4.36
N GLY A 164 12.16 2.09 -3.09
CA GLY A 164 13.42 2.63 -2.60
C GLY A 164 13.66 2.14 -1.18
N LEU A 165 14.36 2.93 -0.38
CA LEU A 165 14.72 2.56 1.00
C LEU A 165 14.15 3.56 2.03
N ASN A 166 13.04 4.24 1.70
CA ASN A 166 12.41 5.17 2.63
C ASN A 166 11.97 4.45 3.91
N GLY A 167 12.36 5.00 5.06
CA GLY A 167 12.00 4.44 6.35
C GLY A 167 12.75 3.18 6.74
N LEU A 168 13.86 2.85 6.08
CA LEU A 168 14.62 1.62 6.35
C LEU A 168 14.98 1.47 7.83
N GLN A 169 15.41 2.56 8.47
CA GLN A 169 15.76 2.52 9.90
C GLN A 169 14.57 2.18 10.79
N HIS A 170 13.41 2.77 10.53
CA HIS A 170 12.19 2.47 11.28
C HIS A 170 11.73 1.03 11.02
N ARG A 171 11.81 0.56 9.78
CA ARG A 171 11.50 -0.84 9.42
C ARG A 171 12.42 -1.81 10.16
N GLN A 172 13.71 -1.47 10.30
CA GLN A 172 14.68 -2.27 11.05
C GLN A 172 14.31 -2.35 12.54
N ILE A 173 13.95 -1.22 13.15
CA ILE A 173 13.51 -1.17 14.55
C ILE A 173 12.28 -2.06 14.77
N LEU A 174 11.29 -1.98 13.87
CA LEU A 174 10.10 -2.81 13.94
C LEU A 174 10.43 -4.28 13.73
N LEU A 175 11.34 -4.60 12.82
CA LEU A 175 11.77 -5.98 12.58
C LEU A 175 12.37 -6.59 13.84
N GLU A 176 13.26 -5.88 14.51
CA GLU A 176 13.84 -6.35 15.79
C GLU A 176 12.78 -6.55 16.86
N LYS A 177 11.82 -5.63 16.94
CA LYS A 177 10.66 -5.77 17.84
C LYS A 177 9.90 -7.08 17.57
N TYR A 178 9.56 -7.35 16.31
CA TYR A 178 8.80 -8.55 15.95
C TYR A 178 9.60 -9.83 16.05
N LYS A 179 10.92 -9.78 15.80
CA LYS A 179 11.80 -10.94 16.06
C LYS A 179 11.81 -11.33 17.54
N SER A 180 11.63 -10.37 18.44
CA SER A 180 11.55 -10.67 19.88
C SER A 180 10.19 -11.22 20.30
N ILE A 181 9.15 -11.02 19.49
CA ILE A 181 7.78 -11.51 19.77
C ILE A 181 7.56 -12.92 19.21
N PHE A 182 8.04 -13.17 18.01
CA PHE A 182 7.91 -14.44 17.30
C PHE A 182 9.20 -15.27 17.43
#